data_a29d55c633acbd592bb565063a7d0a2d
#
_entry.id   a29d55c633acbd592bb565063a7d0a2d
#
_cell.length_a   1.000
_cell.length_b   1.000
_cell.length_c   1.000
_cell.angle_alpha   90.00
_cell.angle_beta   90.00
_cell.angle_gamma   90.00
#
_symmetry.space_group_name_H-M   'P 1'
#
loop_
_entity.id
_entity.type
_entity.pdbx_description
1 polymer ?
#
loop_
_entity_poly.entity_id
_entity_poly.type
_entity_poly.pdbx_seq_one_letter_code
_entity_poly.pdbx_strand_id
1 'polypeptide(L)'
;MNSPARVISFVNAAHFIDHYSMLIFAAAIIVMGPALGMAYSELLPYATPGFVAFGAGSLLTGWLGDRWSRRHMMVIFFVGIGASMIAVGLVQTPLQLGAALLSIGLFASIYHPVGTAMIVSYADKLGREMGLNGVWGNLGVASSALVTGVIGQYLGWRWAFIIPGIV
;
A
#
# COMPACT_ATOMS: atom_id res chain seq x y z
N MET A 1 15.83 1.59 -23.28
CA MET A 1 16.02 0.42 -22.38
C MET A 1 16.14 0.93 -20.95
N ASN A 2 15.34 0.42 -20.04
CA ASN A 2 15.45 0.80 -18.62
C ASN A 2 16.66 0.07 -18.03
N SER A 3 17.55 0.79 -17.33
CA SER A 3 18.66 0.13 -16.64
C SER A 3 18.12 -0.77 -15.51
N PRO A 4 18.70 -1.96 -15.27
CA PRO A 4 18.29 -2.84 -14.16
C PRO A 4 18.18 -2.12 -12.82
N ALA A 5 19.14 -1.24 -12.52
CA ALA A 5 19.15 -0.46 -11.30
C ALA A 5 17.90 0.43 -11.14
N ARG A 6 17.41 1.07 -12.21
CA ARG A 6 16.16 1.86 -12.14
C ARG A 6 14.97 0.99 -11.85
N VAL A 7 14.86 -0.17 -12.50
CA VAL A 7 13.74 -1.08 -12.25
C VAL A 7 13.72 -1.52 -10.80
N ILE A 8 14.86 -1.94 -10.25
CA ILE A 8 14.99 -2.37 -8.86
C ILE A 8 14.64 -1.21 -7.90
N SER A 9 15.08 0.02 -8.19
CA SER A 9 14.73 1.18 -7.37
C SER A 9 13.22 1.44 -7.32
N PHE A 10 12.52 1.34 -8.47
CA PHE A 10 11.06 1.45 -8.50
C PHE A 10 10.36 0.32 -7.75
N VAL A 11 10.87 -0.91 -7.85
CA VAL A 11 10.32 -2.05 -7.11
C VAL A 11 10.54 -1.87 -5.60
N ASN A 12 11.68 -1.33 -5.18
CA ASN A 12 11.95 -1.03 -3.79
C ASN A 12 11.00 0.07 -3.26
N ALA A 13 10.80 1.15 -4.03
CA ALA A 13 9.82 2.18 -3.68
C ALA A 13 8.39 1.60 -3.59
N ALA A 14 8.04 0.69 -4.50
CA ALA A 14 6.76 0.00 -4.44
C ALA A 14 6.61 -0.84 -3.17
N HIS A 15 7.66 -1.54 -2.69
CA HIS A 15 7.60 -2.29 -1.44
C HIS A 15 7.35 -1.40 -0.22
N PHE A 16 8.02 -0.25 -0.20
CA PHE A 16 7.75 0.76 0.82
C PHE A 16 6.27 1.20 0.81
N ILE A 17 5.76 1.57 -0.36
CA ILE A 17 4.37 2.05 -0.52
C ILE A 17 3.37 0.95 -0.18
N ASP A 18 3.62 -0.29 -0.57
CA ASP A 18 2.78 -1.45 -0.27
C ASP A 18 2.56 -1.59 1.23
N HIS A 19 3.63 -1.76 1.98
CA HIS A 19 3.55 -1.92 3.44
C HIS A 19 3.05 -0.66 4.15
N TYR A 20 3.44 0.53 3.69
CA TYR A 20 2.94 1.79 4.22
C TYR A 20 1.43 1.88 4.08
N SER A 21 0.90 1.64 2.87
CA SER A 21 -0.54 1.79 2.57
C SER A 21 -1.41 0.76 3.30
N MET A 22 -0.90 -0.46 3.49
CA MET A 22 -1.63 -1.51 4.21
C MET A 22 -1.72 -1.24 5.72
N LEU A 23 -0.76 -0.51 6.30
CA LEU A 23 -0.70 -0.29 7.76
C LEU A 23 -1.14 1.11 8.19
N ILE A 24 -1.26 2.06 7.26
CA ILE A 24 -1.64 3.45 7.55
C ILE A 24 -2.96 3.55 8.32
N PHE A 25 -3.96 2.72 8.00
CA PHE A 25 -5.28 2.78 8.62
C PHE A 25 -5.22 2.44 10.11
N ALA A 26 -4.47 1.41 10.51
CA ALA A 26 -4.32 1.04 11.91
C ALA A 26 -3.71 2.18 12.77
N ALA A 27 -2.78 2.96 12.18
CA ALA A 27 -2.23 4.14 12.82
C ALA A 27 -3.23 5.32 12.82
N ALA A 28 -3.95 5.52 11.72
CA ALA A 28 -4.91 6.61 11.57
C ALA A 28 -6.12 6.50 12.51
N ILE A 29 -6.55 5.29 12.88
CA ILE A 29 -7.68 5.05 13.78
C ILE A 29 -7.52 5.82 15.09
N ILE A 30 -6.29 5.99 15.59
CA ILE A 30 -6.01 6.72 16.84
C ILE A 30 -6.53 8.17 16.78
N VAL A 31 -6.43 8.80 15.61
CA VAL A 31 -6.90 10.17 15.36
C VAL A 31 -8.33 10.18 14.81
N MET A 32 -8.72 9.13 14.04
CA MET A 32 -10.06 8.99 13.47
C MET A 32 -11.12 8.73 14.54
N GLY A 33 -10.83 7.89 15.52
CA GLY A 33 -11.79 7.48 16.55
C GLY A 33 -12.44 8.67 17.24
N PRO A 34 -11.68 9.56 17.88
CA PRO A 34 -12.23 10.77 18.50
C PRO A 34 -12.98 11.68 17.52
N ALA A 35 -12.49 11.80 16.28
CA ALA A 35 -13.10 12.65 15.25
C ALA A 35 -14.44 12.11 14.73
N LEU A 36 -14.65 10.79 14.78
CA LEU A 36 -15.85 10.10 14.31
C LEU A 36 -16.79 9.68 15.47
N GLY A 37 -16.35 9.85 16.72
CA GLY A 37 -17.08 9.36 17.89
C GLY A 37 -17.15 7.82 17.95
N MET A 38 -16.15 7.13 17.41
CA MET A 38 -16.08 5.66 17.32
C MET A 38 -14.87 5.12 18.09
N ALA A 39 -15.06 3.97 18.75
CA ALA A 39 -13.95 3.28 19.41
C ALA A 39 -12.99 2.64 18.39
N TYR A 40 -11.74 2.43 18.81
CA TYR A 40 -10.73 1.72 18.01
C TYR A 40 -11.22 0.34 17.53
N SER A 41 -11.86 -0.41 18.43
CA SER A 41 -12.43 -1.73 18.17
C SER A 41 -13.59 -1.73 17.16
N GLU A 42 -14.28 -0.61 17.00
CA GLU A 42 -15.36 -0.45 16.02
C GLU A 42 -14.80 -0.11 14.62
N LEU A 43 -13.70 0.63 14.57
CA LEU A 43 -13.08 1.04 13.30
C LEU A 43 -12.17 -0.05 12.71
N LEU A 44 -11.40 -0.75 13.54
CA LEU A 44 -10.41 -1.73 13.07
C LEU A 44 -10.98 -2.80 12.12
N PRO A 45 -12.18 -3.37 12.32
CA PRO A 45 -12.76 -4.36 11.40
C PRO A 45 -12.94 -3.90 9.97
N TYR A 46 -13.03 -2.59 9.70
CA TYR A 46 -13.12 -2.06 8.32
C TYR A 46 -11.87 -2.34 7.47
N ALA A 47 -10.71 -2.64 8.11
CA ALA A 47 -9.51 -3.07 7.40
C ALA A 47 -9.58 -4.51 6.90
N THR A 48 -10.39 -5.37 7.53
CA THR A 48 -10.42 -6.81 7.24
C THR A 48 -10.66 -7.15 5.77
N PRO A 49 -11.66 -6.57 5.07
CA PRO A 49 -11.84 -6.82 3.65
C PRO A 49 -10.61 -6.48 2.80
N GLY A 50 -9.89 -5.41 3.14
CA GLY A 50 -8.65 -5.01 2.48
C GLY A 50 -7.54 -6.05 2.66
N PHE A 51 -7.33 -6.56 3.87
CA PHE A 51 -6.34 -7.63 4.11
C PHE A 51 -6.71 -8.95 3.42
N VAL A 52 -7.98 -9.31 3.39
CA VAL A 52 -8.47 -10.49 2.64
C VAL A 52 -8.22 -10.31 1.15
N ALA A 53 -8.55 -9.14 0.60
CA ALA A 53 -8.31 -8.82 -0.81
C ALA A 53 -6.82 -8.81 -1.17
N PHE A 54 -5.96 -8.30 -0.29
CA PHE A 54 -4.51 -8.34 -0.43
C PHE A 54 -3.98 -9.77 -0.56
N GLY A 55 -4.36 -10.65 0.36
CA GLY A 55 -3.94 -12.06 0.34
C GLY A 55 -4.52 -12.84 -0.84
N ALA A 56 -5.85 -12.85 -0.99
CA ALA A 56 -6.53 -13.61 -2.03
C ALA A 56 -6.25 -13.06 -3.44
N GLY A 57 -6.18 -11.74 -3.58
CA GLY A 57 -5.87 -11.05 -4.83
C GLY A 57 -4.50 -11.40 -5.40
N SER A 58 -3.52 -11.74 -4.53
CA SER A 58 -2.15 -12.10 -4.95
C SER A 58 -2.11 -13.31 -5.90
N LEU A 59 -3.04 -14.24 -5.79
CA LEU A 59 -3.14 -15.39 -6.70
C LEU A 59 -3.52 -14.94 -8.11
N LEU A 60 -4.52 -14.07 -8.23
CA LEU A 60 -4.98 -13.54 -9.50
C LEU A 60 -3.94 -12.61 -10.13
N THR A 61 -3.38 -11.70 -9.34
CA THR A 61 -2.40 -10.71 -9.83
C THR A 61 -1.07 -11.36 -10.20
N GLY A 62 -0.67 -12.45 -9.53
CA GLY A 62 0.47 -13.28 -9.92
C GLY A 62 0.25 -13.94 -11.28
N TRP A 63 -0.89 -14.61 -11.44
CA TRP A 63 -1.27 -15.23 -12.71
C TRP A 63 -1.34 -14.22 -13.87
N LEU A 64 -1.89 -13.03 -13.59
CA LEU A 64 -1.99 -11.96 -14.58
C LEU A 64 -0.61 -11.36 -14.91
N GLY A 65 0.25 -11.18 -13.91
CA GLY A 65 1.63 -10.71 -14.07
C GLY A 65 2.49 -11.61 -14.94
N ASP A 66 2.24 -12.93 -14.92
CA ASP A 66 2.93 -13.90 -15.77
C ASP A 66 2.43 -13.90 -17.23
N ARG A 67 1.18 -13.51 -17.48
CA ARG A 67 0.53 -13.55 -18.79
C ARG A 67 0.47 -12.20 -19.50
N TRP A 68 0.58 -11.13 -18.74
CA TRP A 68 0.49 -9.78 -19.27
C TRP A 68 1.83 -9.04 -19.05
N SER A 69 1.81 -7.78 -18.74
CA SER A 69 2.99 -6.94 -18.58
C SER A 69 3.21 -6.57 -17.10
N ARG A 70 4.27 -7.09 -16.50
CA ARG A 70 4.67 -6.73 -15.13
C ARG A 70 4.82 -5.21 -14.96
N ARG A 71 5.32 -4.52 -15.99
CA ARG A 71 5.45 -3.06 -15.99
C ARG A 71 4.08 -2.38 -15.85
N HIS A 72 3.09 -2.79 -16.67
CA HIS A 72 1.74 -2.21 -16.60
C HIS A 72 1.05 -2.57 -15.28
N MET A 73 1.25 -3.77 -14.76
CA MET A 73 0.76 -4.16 -13.43
C MET A 73 1.31 -3.24 -12.33
N MET A 74 2.61 -2.89 -12.37
CA MET A 74 3.20 -1.95 -11.41
C MET A 74 2.66 -0.53 -11.58
N VAL A 75 2.34 -0.08 -12.80
CA VAL A 75 1.67 1.22 -13.01
C VAL A 75 0.28 1.21 -12.36
N ILE A 76 -0.48 0.13 -12.57
CA ILE A 76 -1.80 -0.06 -11.95
C ILE A 76 -1.68 -0.07 -10.42
N PHE A 77 -0.64 -0.72 -9.88
CA PHE A 77 -0.34 -0.70 -8.44
C PHE A 77 -0.18 0.74 -7.92
N PHE A 78 0.74 1.52 -8.48
CA PHE A 78 1.02 2.88 -8.01
C PHE A 78 -0.21 3.80 -8.11
N VAL A 79 -0.86 3.82 -9.29
CA VAL A 79 -2.04 4.67 -9.52
C VAL A 79 -3.21 4.20 -8.65
N GLY A 80 -3.41 2.89 -8.55
CA GLY A 80 -4.50 2.31 -7.77
C GLY A 80 -4.35 2.57 -6.27
N ILE A 81 -3.14 2.39 -5.72
CA ILE A 81 -2.85 2.71 -4.30
C ILE A 81 -3.08 4.19 -4.03
N GLY A 82 -2.48 5.08 -4.83
CA GLY A 82 -2.63 6.52 -4.67
C GLY A 82 -4.09 6.96 -4.70
N ALA A 83 -4.84 6.53 -5.72
CA ALA A 83 -6.26 6.83 -5.85
C ALA A 83 -7.09 6.28 -4.67
N SER A 84 -6.79 5.05 -4.21
CA SER A 84 -7.48 4.43 -3.09
C SER A 84 -7.21 5.17 -1.77
N MET A 85 -5.98 5.60 -1.54
CA MET A 85 -5.63 6.40 -0.36
C MET A 85 -6.35 7.75 -0.37
N ILE A 86 -6.39 8.45 -1.50
CA ILE A 86 -7.16 9.68 -1.65
C ILE A 86 -8.65 9.40 -1.38
N ALA A 87 -9.19 8.29 -1.90
CA ALA A 87 -10.58 7.90 -1.66
C ALA A 87 -10.86 7.71 -0.17
N VAL A 88 -9.96 7.06 0.61
CA VAL A 88 -10.10 6.94 2.08
C VAL A 88 -10.18 8.33 2.73
N GLY A 89 -9.35 9.27 2.31
CA GLY A 89 -9.38 10.65 2.84
C GLY A 89 -10.69 11.40 2.55
N LEU A 90 -11.44 10.99 1.52
CA LEU A 90 -12.67 11.65 1.08
C LEU A 90 -13.97 10.98 1.57
N VAL A 91 -13.90 9.84 2.26
CA VAL A 91 -15.10 9.10 2.71
C VAL A 91 -15.99 9.91 3.64
N GLN A 92 -17.29 9.69 3.51
CA GLN A 92 -18.34 10.33 4.34
C GLN A 92 -19.15 9.29 5.12
N THR A 93 -19.08 8.02 4.75
CA THR A 93 -19.85 6.94 5.40
C THR A 93 -18.97 5.74 5.72
N PRO A 94 -19.34 4.89 6.70
CA PRO A 94 -18.62 3.66 7.01
C PRO A 94 -18.54 2.70 5.81
N LEU A 95 -19.56 2.63 4.98
CA LEU A 95 -19.55 1.79 3.78
C LEU A 95 -18.50 2.26 2.77
N GLN A 96 -18.40 3.58 2.55
CA GLN A 96 -17.36 4.15 1.70
C GLN A 96 -15.96 3.89 2.27
N LEU A 97 -15.79 3.96 3.60
CA LEU A 97 -14.52 3.62 4.25
C LEU A 97 -14.12 2.17 3.97
N GLY A 98 -15.02 1.22 4.19
CA GLY A 98 -14.77 -0.19 3.91
C GLY A 98 -14.44 -0.45 2.44
N ALA A 99 -15.17 0.17 1.51
CA ALA A 99 -14.91 0.04 0.07
C ALA A 99 -13.56 0.64 -0.34
N ALA A 100 -13.17 1.79 0.20
CA ALA A 100 -11.89 2.41 -0.08
C ALA A 100 -10.72 1.61 0.49
N LEU A 101 -10.85 1.05 1.70
CA LEU A 101 -9.84 0.16 2.30
C LEU A 101 -9.75 -1.18 1.54
N LEU A 102 -10.87 -1.73 1.08
CA LEU A 102 -10.88 -2.89 0.18
C LEU A 102 -10.09 -2.61 -1.10
N SER A 103 -10.26 -1.43 -1.71
CA SER A 103 -9.53 -1.07 -2.93
C SER A 103 -8.02 -0.93 -2.69
N ILE A 104 -7.57 -0.42 -1.53
CA ILE A 104 -6.15 -0.47 -1.16
C ILE A 104 -5.64 -1.91 -1.20
N GLY A 105 -6.31 -2.85 -0.54
CA GLY A 105 -5.91 -4.26 -0.53
C GLY A 105 -5.88 -4.91 -1.92
N LEU A 106 -6.86 -4.60 -2.78
CA LEU A 106 -6.89 -5.09 -4.15
C LEU A 106 -5.67 -4.63 -4.96
N PHE A 107 -5.32 -3.35 -4.92
CA PHE A 107 -4.17 -2.85 -5.65
C PHE A 107 -2.84 -3.27 -5.00
N ALA A 108 -2.76 -3.32 -3.67
CA ALA A 108 -1.59 -3.81 -2.94
C ALA A 108 -1.27 -5.28 -3.27
N SER A 109 -2.28 -6.12 -3.56
CA SER A 109 -2.10 -7.52 -3.94
C SER A 109 -1.19 -7.74 -5.17
N ILE A 110 -0.98 -6.69 -5.98
CA ILE A 110 -0.14 -6.73 -7.17
C ILE A 110 1.34 -6.80 -6.80
N TYR A 111 1.76 -6.12 -5.72
CA TYR A 111 3.18 -5.89 -5.46
C TYR A 111 3.96 -7.20 -5.27
N HIS A 112 3.56 -8.05 -4.33
CA HIS A 112 4.37 -9.21 -3.94
C HIS A 112 4.66 -10.18 -5.10
N PRO A 113 3.68 -10.66 -5.87
CA PRO A 113 3.98 -11.56 -6.97
C PRO A 113 4.72 -10.88 -8.12
N VAL A 114 4.32 -9.65 -8.50
CA VAL A 114 4.87 -8.97 -9.67
C VAL A 114 6.22 -8.33 -9.37
N GLY A 115 6.34 -7.61 -8.25
CA GLY A 115 7.57 -6.94 -7.82
C GLY A 115 8.70 -7.94 -7.56
N THR A 116 8.42 -9.02 -6.82
CA THR A 116 9.40 -10.09 -6.59
C THR A 116 9.87 -10.73 -7.89
N ALA A 117 8.96 -11.05 -8.81
CA ALA A 117 9.31 -11.58 -10.12
C ALA A 117 10.16 -10.60 -10.96
N MET A 118 9.95 -9.29 -10.80
CA MET A 118 10.80 -8.28 -11.42
C MET A 118 12.20 -8.26 -10.81
N ILE A 119 12.34 -8.32 -9.48
CA ILE A 119 13.67 -8.41 -8.84
C ILE A 119 14.42 -9.62 -9.37
N VAL A 120 13.80 -10.80 -9.38
CA VAL A 120 14.41 -12.04 -9.91
C VAL A 120 14.89 -11.86 -11.36
N SER A 121 14.15 -11.12 -12.18
CA SER A 121 14.47 -10.92 -13.60
C SER A 121 15.57 -9.89 -13.86
N TYR A 122 15.82 -8.95 -12.95
CA TYR A 122 16.74 -7.83 -13.16
C TYR A 122 17.94 -7.79 -12.19
N ALA A 123 17.98 -8.67 -11.18
CA ALA A 123 19.02 -8.65 -10.17
C ALA A 123 20.28 -9.40 -10.64
N ASP A 124 21.44 -8.74 -10.57
CA ASP A 124 22.74 -9.39 -10.75
C ASP A 124 23.13 -10.27 -9.54
N LYS A 125 22.80 -9.80 -8.33
CA LYS A 125 23.02 -10.47 -7.06
C LYS A 125 21.72 -10.62 -6.29
N LEU A 126 20.95 -11.65 -6.62
CA LEU A 126 19.58 -11.85 -6.17
C LEU A 126 19.44 -11.72 -4.64
N GLY A 127 20.29 -12.38 -3.86
CA GLY A 127 20.22 -12.34 -2.39
C GLY A 127 20.40 -10.92 -1.82
N ARG A 128 21.29 -10.12 -2.42
CA ARG A 128 21.50 -8.73 -2.02
C ARG A 128 20.27 -7.87 -2.35
N GLU A 129 19.74 -7.98 -3.56
CA GLU A 129 18.60 -7.16 -3.99
C GLU A 129 17.33 -7.52 -3.24
N MET A 130 17.11 -8.80 -2.95
CA MET A 130 15.99 -9.24 -2.09
C MET A 130 16.14 -8.74 -0.65
N GLY A 131 17.36 -8.75 -0.09
CA GLY A 131 17.64 -8.20 1.23
C GLY A 131 17.37 -6.69 1.30
N LEU A 132 17.84 -5.92 0.31
CA LEU A 132 17.56 -4.49 0.21
C LEU A 132 16.08 -4.20 0.04
N ASN A 133 15.40 -4.98 -0.77
CA ASN A 133 13.96 -4.88 -0.95
C ASN A 133 13.20 -5.10 0.37
N GLY A 134 13.61 -6.09 1.18
CA GLY A 134 13.07 -6.29 2.53
C GLY A 134 13.27 -5.07 3.46
N VAL A 135 14.43 -4.39 3.37
CA VAL A 135 14.66 -3.15 4.12
C VAL A 135 13.66 -2.07 3.73
N TRP A 136 13.38 -1.89 2.43
CA TRP A 136 12.39 -0.91 1.95
C TRP A 136 10.98 -1.22 2.46
N GLY A 137 10.56 -2.49 2.45
CA GLY A 137 9.27 -2.90 3.03
C GLY A 137 9.17 -2.56 4.53
N ASN A 138 10.22 -2.90 5.31
CA ASN A 138 10.26 -2.58 6.74
C ASN A 138 10.28 -1.06 7.02
N LEU A 139 10.92 -0.25 6.16
CA LEU A 139 10.83 1.20 6.24
C LEU A 139 9.39 1.68 6.00
N GLY A 140 8.65 1.07 5.08
CA GLY A 140 7.23 1.33 4.87
C GLY A 140 6.40 1.06 6.13
N VAL A 141 6.62 -0.11 6.76
CA VAL A 141 5.99 -0.46 8.05
C VAL A 141 6.27 0.60 9.11
N ALA A 142 7.54 0.90 9.35
CA ALA A 142 7.95 1.86 10.40
C ALA A 142 7.42 3.27 10.12
N SER A 143 7.45 3.70 8.85
CA SER A 143 7.00 5.04 8.45
C SER A 143 5.48 5.20 8.56
N SER A 144 4.71 4.12 8.40
CA SER A 144 3.24 4.18 8.41
C SER A 144 2.70 4.80 9.70
N ALA A 145 3.19 4.38 10.87
CA ALA A 145 2.77 4.92 12.14
C ALA A 145 3.27 6.36 12.38
N LEU A 146 4.56 6.60 12.08
CA LEU A 146 5.18 7.91 12.33
C LEU A 146 4.57 9.01 11.46
N VAL A 147 4.56 8.81 10.14
CA VAL A 147 4.08 9.82 9.18
C VAL A 147 2.58 10.06 9.36
N THR A 148 1.81 8.97 9.52
CA THR A 148 0.35 9.07 9.74
C THR A 148 0.03 9.77 11.06
N GLY A 149 0.77 9.46 12.13
CA GLY A 149 0.59 10.11 13.42
C GLY A 149 0.87 11.61 13.35
N VAL A 150 1.98 12.01 12.75
CA VAL A 150 2.35 13.43 12.58
C VAL A 150 1.31 14.17 11.73
N ILE A 151 1.02 13.67 10.53
CA ILE A 151 0.05 14.33 9.64
C ILE A 151 -1.34 14.36 10.30
N GLY A 152 -1.77 13.24 10.88
CA GLY A 152 -3.07 13.12 11.52
C GLY A 152 -3.26 14.07 12.69
N GLN A 153 -2.22 14.28 13.49
CA GLN A 153 -2.25 15.18 14.65
C GLN A 153 -2.34 16.66 14.25
N TYR A 154 -1.58 17.10 13.21
CA TYR A 154 -1.50 18.51 12.84
C TYR A 154 -2.50 18.93 11.78
N LEU A 155 -2.84 18.04 10.83
CA LEU A 155 -3.71 18.35 9.69
C LEU A 155 -5.04 17.57 9.71
N GLY A 156 -5.17 16.60 10.62
CA GLY A 156 -6.32 15.72 10.70
C GLY A 156 -6.16 14.44 9.87
N TRP A 157 -6.93 13.40 10.26
CA TRP A 157 -6.79 12.05 9.73
C TRP A 157 -6.99 11.93 8.20
N ARG A 158 -7.83 12.79 7.60
CA ARG A 158 -8.07 12.78 6.15
C ARG A 158 -6.79 13.07 5.36
N TRP A 159 -6.01 14.03 5.81
CA TRP A 159 -4.76 14.41 5.19
C TRP A 159 -3.67 13.35 5.36
N ALA A 160 -3.74 12.54 6.41
CA ALA A 160 -2.85 11.40 6.57
C ALA A 160 -2.97 10.36 5.44
N PHE A 161 -4.12 10.33 4.73
CA PHE A 161 -4.31 9.51 3.53
C PHE A 161 -4.10 10.30 2.24
N ILE A 162 -4.61 11.53 2.15
CA ILE A 162 -4.57 12.31 0.91
C ILE A 162 -3.13 12.66 0.52
N ILE A 163 -2.31 13.14 1.48
CA ILE A 163 -0.94 13.57 1.17
C ILE A 163 -0.11 12.41 0.60
N PRO A 164 0.01 11.25 1.27
CA PRO A 164 0.75 10.12 0.71
C PRO A 164 0.13 9.54 -0.57
N GLY A 165 -1.19 9.72 -0.76
CA GLY A 165 -1.87 9.25 -1.97
C GLY A 165 -1.55 10.08 -3.22
N ILE A 166 -1.05 11.32 -3.07
CA ILE A 166 -0.66 12.22 -4.17
C ILE A 166 0.83 12.03 -4.54
N VAL A 167 1.67 11.64 -3.58
CA VAL A 167 3.13 11.46 -3.75
C VAL A 167 3.48 10.12 -4.35
#